data_1d8dec533742cf5c51686855a07f354a
#
_entry.id   1d8dec533742cf5c51686855a07f354a
#
_cell.length_a   1.000
_cell.length_b   1.000
_cell.length_c   1.000
_cell.angle_alpha   90.00
_cell.angle_beta   90.00
_cell.angle_gamma   90.00
#
_symmetry.space_group_name_H-M   'P 1'
#
loop_
_entity.id
_entity.type
_entity.pdbx_description
1 polymer ?
#
loop_
_entity_poly.entity_id
_entity_poly.type
_entity_poly.pdbx_seq_one_letter_code
_entity_poly.pdbx_strand_id
1 'polypeptide(L)'
;MSKRQEIRQRRQRERTRNRILVILLVAAGALLIAFAFIRPMVLKTQATASATLVPVISITPKAINTQVDGLHLGDPNAPVKMDVYEDFRCSACVNYTQNYEPQIIQTYVETGKVYYTFHSFIVIDGNDGTDASYRSANAAMCAAEQGHFWDYHDTLFANQVSESASLFTDERLVIMAQNLNLDMTAFNQCFQAKRYASDIQNDISQAISLNLTFTPSILVDGTLIRSFDQLSTVIDAALAGK
;
A
#
# COMPACT_ATOMS: atom_id res chain seq x y z
N MET A 1 -30.75 -24.26 -70.94
CA MET A 1 -29.55 -23.61 -70.37
C MET A 1 -28.34 -24.38 -70.85
N SER A 2 -27.28 -23.70 -71.29
CA SER A 2 -26.08 -24.34 -71.76
C SER A 2 -25.25 -24.84 -70.56
N LYS A 3 -24.69 -26.03 -70.62
CA LYS A 3 -23.82 -26.66 -69.58
C LYS A 3 -22.71 -25.72 -69.09
N ARG A 4 -22.25 -24.79 -69.92
CA ARG A 4 -21.29 -23.75 -69.62
C ARG A 4 -21.85 -22.65 -68.66
N GLN A 5 -23.15 -22.37 -68.71
CA GLN A 5 -23.80 -21.38 -67.84
C GLN A 5 -23.96 -21.97 -66.44
N GLU A 6 -24.30 -23.24 -66.29
CA GLU A 6 -24.40 -23.90 -64.97
C GLU A 6 -23.05 -23.97 -64.25
N ILE A 7 -21.97 -24.28 -64.96
CA ILE A 7 -20.62 -24.31 -64.36
C ILE A 7 -20.18 -22.91 -63.91
N ARG A 8 -20.52 -21.85 -64.68
CA ARG A 8 -20.22 -20.45 -64.27
C ARG A 8 -21.00 -20.04 -63.04
N GLN A 9 -22.28 -20.36 -62.92
CA GLN A 9 -23.13 -20.06 -61.77
C GLN A 9 -22.67 -20.81 -60.54
N ARG A 10 -22.25 -22.10 -60.68
CA ARG A 10 -21.74 -22.89 -59.55
C ARG A 10 -20.44 -22.30 -59.00
N ARG A 11 -19.48 -21.92 -59.86
CA ARG A 11 -18.24 -21.26 -59.49
C ARG A 11 -18.48 -19.86 -58.85
N GLN A 12 -19.46 -19.12 -59.33
CA GLN A 12 -19.81 -17.84 -58.68
C GLN A 12 -20.40 -18.03 -57.27
N ARG A 13 -21.31 -19.00 -57.09
CA ARG A 13 -21.86 -19.32 -55.76
C ARG A 13 -20.79 -19.80 -54.80
N GLU A 14 -19.86 -20.61 -55.24
CA GLU A 14 -18.71 -21.07 -54.39
C GLU A 14 -17.80 -19.92 -54.01
N ARG A 15 -17.48 -19.04 -54.95
CA ARG A 15 -16.68 -17.82 -54.65
C ARG A 15 -17.39 -16.88 -53.67
N THR A 16 -18.68 -16.69 -53.83
CA THR A 16 -19.46 -15.84 -52.91
C THR A 16 -19.55 -16.46 -51.53
N ARG A 17 -19.80 -17.79 -51.44
CA ARG A 17 -19.78 -18.52 -50.14
C ARG A 17 -18.46 -18.43 -49.44
N ASN A 18 -17.35 -18.65 -50.15
CA ASN A 18 -16.02 -18.56 -49.58
C ASN A 18 -15.66 -17.15 -49.13
N ARG A 19 -16.08 -16.12 -49.88
CA ARG A 19 -15.93 -14.71 -49.46
C ARG A 19 -16.70 -14.40 -48.16
N ILE A 20 -17.93 -14.87 -48.04
CA ILE A 20 -18.74 -14.70 -46.84
C ILE A 20 -18.10 -15.41 -45.66
N LEU A 21 -17.60 -16.65 -45.83
CA LEU A 21 -16.91 -17.40 -44.80
C LEU A 21 -15.64 -16.68 -44.31
N VAL A 22 -14.84 -16.12 -45.22
CA VAL A 22 -13.64 -15.38 -44.87
C VAL A 22 -14.01 -14.10 -44.08
N ILE A 23 -15.04 -13.38 -44.52
CA ILE A 23 -15.53 -12.17 -43.81
C ILE A 23 -15.98 -12.53 -42.37
N LEU A 24 -16.73 -13.61 -42.23
CA LEU A 24 -17.22 -14.07 -40.91
C LEU A 24 -16.05 -14.50 -39.99
N LEU A 25 -15.02 -15.18 -40.52
CA LEU A 25 -13.84 -15.54 -39.76
C LEU A 25 -13.04 -14.32 -39.33
N VAL A 26 -12.86 -13.33 -40.20
CA VAL A 26 -12.18 -12.07 -39.86
C VAL A 26 -12.97 -11.28 -38.82
N ALA A 27 -14.29 -11.20 -38.95
CA ALA A 27 -15.15 -10.54 -37.97
C ALA A 27 -15.12 -11.24 -36.59
N ALA A 28 -15.14 -12.57 -36.56
CA ALA A 28 -15.01 -13.36 -35.33
C ALA A 28 -13.64 -13.15 -34.66
N GLY A 29 -12.56 -13.13 -35.47
CA GLY A 29 -11.21 -12.84 -34.98
C GLY A 29 -11.10 -11.43 -34.39
N ALA A 30 -11.65 -10.42 -35.05
CA ALA A 30 -11.69 -9.05 -34.56
C ALA A 30 -12.48 -8.91 -33.23
N LEU A 31 -13.61 -9.62 -33.11
CA LEU A 31 -14.40 -9.66 -31.88
C LEU A 31 -13.64 -10.32 -30.73
N LEU A 32 -12.89 -11.41 -30.98
CA LEU A 32 -12.08 -12.05 -29.95
C LEU A 32 -10.93 -11.15 -29.48
N ILE A 33 -10.29 -10.43 -30.39
CA ILE A 33 -9.24 -9.46 -30.05
C ILE A 33 -9.83 -8.31 -29.23
N ALA A 34 -10.96 -7.72 -29.67
CA ALA A 34 -11.64 -6.67 -28.94
C ALA A 34 -12.06 -7.14 -27.54
N PHE A 35 -12.56 -8.36 -27.38
CA PHE A 35 -12.93 -8.95 -26.11
C PHE A 35 -11.71 -9.14 -25.18
N ALA A 36 -10.57 -9.56 -25.72
CA ALA A 36 -9.34 -9.72 -24.94
C ALA A 36 -8.80 -8.38 -24.40
N PHE A 37 -8.99 -7.27 -25.13
CA PHE A 37 -8.58 -5.94 -24.69
C PHE A 37 -9.59 -5.24 -23.79
N ILE A 38 -10.89 -5.47 -24.00
CA ILE A 38 -11.95 -4.81 -23.21
C ILE A 38 -12.11 -5.46 -21.82
N ARG A 39 -11.95 -6.79 -21.74
CA ARG A 39 -12.13 -7.52 -20.47
C ARG A 39 -11.25 -7.03 -19.31
N PRO A 40 -9.93 -6.82 -19.46
CA PRO A 40 -9.10 -6.31 -18.38
C PRO A 40 -9.43 -4.85 -18.01
N MET A 41 -9.92 -4.05 -18.97
CA MET A 41 -10.33 -2.67 -18.71
C MET A 41 -11.61 -2.60 -17.89
N VAL A 42 -12.61 -3.44 -18.21
CA VAL A 42 -13.88 -3.54 -17.46
C VAL A 42 -13.65 -4.10 -16.06
N LEU A 43 -12.77 -5.10 -15.89
CA LEU A 43 -12.42 -5.65 -14.57
C LEU A 43 -11.70 -4.63 -13.70
N LYS A 44 -10.79 -3.82 -14.26
CA LYS A 44 -10.17 -2.70 -13.53
C LYS A 44 -11.20 -1.66 -13.09
N THR A 45 -12.15 -1.32 -13.94
CA THR A 45 -13.21 -0.34 -13.62
C THR A 45 -14.15 -0.87 -12.53
N GLN A 46 -14.45 -2.17 -12.50
CA GLN A 46 -15.28 -2.78 -11.45
C GLN A 46 -14.53 -2.87 -10.10
N ALA A 47 -13.24 -3.16 -10.12
CA ALA A 47 -12.42 -3.16 -8.90
C ALA A 47 -12.35 -1.76 -8.27
N THR A 48 -12.19 -0.70 -9.07
CA THR A 48 -12.19 0.69 -8.59
C THR A 48 -13.58 1.11 -8.06
N ALA A 49 -14.66 0.70 -8.72
CA ALA A 49 -16.01 1.03 -8.28
C ALA A 49 -16.39 0.35 -6.94
N SER A 50 -15.85 -0.84 -6.67
CA SER A 50 -16.10 -1.55 -5.39
C SER A 50 -15.38 -0.90 -4.21
N ALA A 51 -14.21 -0.31 -4.45
CA ALA A 51 -13.43 0.39 -3.41
C ALA A 51 -14.07 1.72 -2.98
N THR A 52 -14.79 2.38 -3.89
CA THR A 52 -15.49 3.65 -3.60
C THR A 52 -16.68 3.46 -2.65
N LEU A 53 -17.11 2.23 -2.40
CA LEU A 53 -18.23 1.92 -1.49
C LEU A 53 -17.82 1.78 -0.02
N VAL A 54 -16.51 1.65 0.28
CA VAL A 54 -16.03 1.61 1.66
C VAL A 54 -15.69 3.06 2.07
N PRO A 55 -16.47 3.69 2.97
CA PRO A 55 -16.18 5.05 3.42
C PRO A 55 -14.82 5.12 4.10
N VAL A 56 -14.13 6.23 3.90
CA VAL A 56 -12.93 6.53 4.68
C VAL A 56 -13.35 6.89 6.10
N ILE A 57 -12.82 6.16 7.07
CA ILE A 57 -13.06 6.41 8.49
C ILE A 57 -12.16 7.58 8.92
N SER A 58 -12.77 8.65 9.44
CA SER A 58 -12.04 9.71 10.12
C SER A 58 -11.80 9.30 11.57
N ILE A 59 -10.57 9.39 12.01
CA ILE A 59 -10.21 9.15 13.41
C ILE A 59 -9.88 10.47 14.11
N THR A 60 -10.00 10.49 15.42
CA THR A 60 -9.40 11.55 16.23
C THR A 60 -7.95 11.15 16.49
N PRO A 61 -6.97 11.97 16.10
CA PRO A 61 -5.57 11.66 16.37
C PRO A 61 -5.34 11.41 17.86
N LYS A 62 -4.51 10.41 18.17
CA LYS A 62 -4.11 10.13 19.55
C LYS A 62 -3.17 11.23 20.03
N ALA A 63 -3.36 11.70 21.26
CA ALA A 63 -2.38 12.59 21.88
C ALA A 63 -1.09 11.83 22.14
N ILE A 64 0.00 12.27 21.54
CA ILE A 64 1.36 11.76 21.78
C ILE A 64 2.03 12.76 22.73
N ASN A 65 2.32 12.33 23.96
CA ASN A 65 2.86 13.20 25.01
C ASN A 65 4.40 13.11 25.07
N THR A 66 5.05 13.15 23.93
CA THR A 66 6.51 13.14 23.81
C THR A 66 6.97 13.94 22.59
N GLN A 67 8.27 14.09 22.42
CA GLN A 67 8.84 14.72 21.24
C GLN A 67 8.49 13.89 19.99
N VAL A 68 8.02 14.59 18.94
CA VAL A 68 7.75 14.05 17.61
C VAL A 68 8.68 14.74 16.63
N ASP A 69 9.46 13.95 15.90
CA ASP A 69 10.35 14.44 14.84
C ASP A 69 10.18 13.55 13.60
N GLY A 70 9.27 13.95 12.70
CA GLY A 70 8.92 13.18 11.52
C GLY A 70 8.44 11.77 11.88
N LEU A 71 9.22 10.76 11.52
CA LEU A 71 8.95 9.34 11.75
C LEU A 71 9.44 8.84 13.12
N HIS A 72 9.93 9.75 13.97
CA HIS A 72 10.52 9.40 15.26
C HIS A 72 9.67 9.90 16.42
N LEU A 73 9.60 9.10 17.48
CA LEU A 73 8.96 9.45 18.74
C LEU A 73 9.96 9.29 19.90
N GLY A 74 9.91 10.22 20.85
CA GLY A 74 10.68 10.18 22.08
C GLY A 74 11.97 10.97 22.04
N ASP A 75 12.78 10.81 23.10
CA ASP A 75 14.07 11.48 23.24
C ASP A 75 15.13 10.76 22.35
N PRO A 76 15.78 11.46 21.42
CA PRO A 76 16.85 10.86 20.62
C PRO A 76 18.03 10.35 21.47
N ASN A 77 18.15 10.77 22.73
CA ASN A 77 19.15 10.26 23.69
C ASN A 77 18.62 9.11 24.56
N ALA A 78 17.39 8.65 24.37
CA ALA A 78 16.83 7.52 25.12
C ALA A 78 17.78 6.30 25.06
N PRO A 79 17.95 5.58 26.19
CA PRO A 79 18.93 4.49 26.30
C PRO A 79 18.66 3.32 25.35
N VAL A 80 17.40 3.08 24.97
CA VAL A 80 17.00 1.97 24.08
C VAL A 80 16.49 2.53 22.77
N LYS A 81 16.90 1.94 21.65
CA LYS A 81 16.41 2.24 20.31
C LYS A 81 15.46 1.15 19.85
N MET A 82 14.33 1.55 19.28
CA MET A 82 13.34 0.64 18.74
C MET A 82 13.02 1.03 17.31
N ASP A 83 13.34 0.15 16.36
CA ASP A 83 13.07 0.32 14.93
C ASP A 83 11.92 -0.60 14.54
N VAL A 84 10.89 -0.05 13.91
CA VAL A 84 9.69 -0.78 13.51
C VAL A 84 9.50 -0.66 12.00
N TYR A 85 9.60 -1.79 11.33
CA TYR A 85 9.47 -1.91 9.87
C TYR A 85 8.06 -2.40 9.53
N GLU A 86 7.28 -1.57 8.87
CA GLU A 86 5.87 -1.83 8.60
C GLU A 86 5.47 -1.63 7.14
N ASP A 87 4.38 -2.30 6.78
CA ASP A 87 3.64 -2.09 5.53
C ASP A 87 2.21 -1.70 5.89
N PHE A 88 1.73 -0.57 5.41
CA PHE A 88 0.37 -0.07 5.71
C PHE A 88 -0.76 -0.97 5.22
N ARG A 89 -0.46 -1.96 4.38
CA ARG A 89 -1.43 -2.97 3.94
C ARG A 89 -1.36 -4.26 4.76
N CYS A 90 -0.33 -4.44 5.56
CA CYS A 90 -0.13 -5.69 6.31
C CYS A 90 -1.11 -5.81 7.47
N SER A 91 -1.88 -6.90 7.52
CA SER A 91 -2.85 -7.16 8.58
C SER A 91 -2.20 -7.40 9.96
N ALA A 92 -0.98 -7.94 9.98
CA ALA A 92 -0.23 -8.11 11.22
C ALA A 92 0.27 -6.75 11.78
N CYS A 93 0.57 -5.76 10.90
CA CYS A 93 0.89 -4.40 11.31
C CYS A 93 -0.33 -3.72 11.96
N VAL A 94 -1.54 -3.88 11.40
CA VAL A 94 -2.78 -3.41 12.06
C VAL A 94 -2.89 -3.97 13.48
N ASN A 95 -2.68 -5.28 13.64
CA ASN A 95 -2.75 -5.90 14.96
C ASN A 95 -1.72 -5.31 15.94
N TYR A 96 -0.50 -5.07 15.47
CA TYR A 96 0.55 -4.43 16.27
C TYR A 96 0.15 -3.01 16.68
N THR A 97 -0.18 -2.16 15.73
CA THR A 97 -0.53 -0.73 15.93
C THR A 97 -1.76 -0.54 16.82
N GLN A 98 -2.73 -1.45 16.75
CA GLN A 98 -3.95 -1.33 17.54
C GLN A 98 -3.83 -1.89 18.95
N ASN A 99 -3.07 -2.99 19.15
CA ASN A 99 -3.11 -3.76 20.38
C ASN A 99 -1.80 -3.72 21.21
N TYR A 100 -0.66 -3.34 20.62
CA TYR A 100 0.64 -3.37 21.29
C TYR A 100 1.34 -2.01 21.32
N GLU A 101 1.39 -1.32 20.17
CA GLU A 101 2.07 -0.04 20.03
C GLU A 101 1.65 1.03 21.06
N PRO A 102 0.33 1.23 21.36
CA PRO A 102 -0.08 2.27 22.31
C PRO A 102 0.50 2.08 23.69
N GLN A 103 0.60 0.84 24.15
CA GLN A 103 1.22 0.53 25.46
C GLN A 103 2.74 0.77 25.43
N ILE A 104 3.41 0.41 24.34
CA ILE A 104 4.84 0.67 24.16
C ILE A 104 5.12 2.17 24.18
N ILE A 105 4.36 2.96 23.43
CA ILE A 105 4.50 4.41 23.40
C ILE A 105 4.31 4.99 24.80
N GLN A 106 3.21 4.68 25.47
CA GLN A 106 2.88 5.22 26.79
C GLN A 106 3.90 4.81 27.86
N THR A 107 4.33 3.55 27.85
CA THR A 107 5.17 2.99 28.96
C THR A 107 6.64 3.35 28.79
N TYR A 108 7.14 3.40 27.55
CA TYR A 108 8.57 3.49 27.30
C TYR A 108 8.98 4.75 26.54
N VAL A 109 8.21 5.17 25.53
CA VAL A 109 8.57 6.32 24.69
C VAL A 109 8.27 7.63 25.40
N GLU A 110 7.06 7.81 25.92
CA GLU A 110 6.66 9.00 26.67
C GLU A 110 7.42 9.18 27.98
N THR A 111 7.99 8.10 28.50
CA THR A 111 8.82 8.13 29.71
C THR A 111 10.32 8.31 29.43
N GLY A 112 10.71 8.54 28.17
CA GLY A 112 12.09 8.82 27.76
C GLY A 112 13.01 7.60 27.78
N LYS A 113 12.46 6.38 27.85
CA LYS A 113 13.24 5.13 27.92
C LYS A 113 13.55 4.56 26.55
N VAL A 114 12.68 4.82 25.56
CA VAL A 114 12.78 4.31 24.20
C VAL A 114 12.69 5.46 23.20
N TYR A 115 13.59 5.46 22.23
CA TYR A 115 13.48 6.24 20.99
C TYR A 115 12.92 5.32 19.90
N TYR A 116 11.75 5.63 19.42
CA TYR A 116 10.98 4.82 18.47
C TYR A 116 11.11 5.39 17.06
N THR A 117 11.41 4.56 16.09
CA THR A 117 11.57 4.92 14.68
C THR A 117 10.69 4.03 13.80
N PHE A 118 9.85 4.64 12.96
CA PHE A 118 9.12 3.96 11.90
C PHE A 118 9.97 3.85 10.64
N HIS A 119 9.90 2.72 9.96
CA HIS A 119 10.50 2.46 8.65
C HIS A 119 9.49 1.82 7.71
N SER A 120 9.48 2.27 6.45
CA SER A 120 8.62 1.67 5.41
C SER A 120 9.24 0.38 4.88
N PHE A 121 8.57 -0.76 5.06
CA PHE A 121 9.00 -2.02 4.47
C PHE A 121 7.91 -2.63 3.62
N ILE A 122 7.98 -2.37 2.30
CA ILE A 122 6.95 -2.76 1.33
C ILE A 122 7.07 -4.25 1.00
N VAL A 123 6.12 -5.05 1.47
CA VAL A 123 6.07 -6.51 1.27
C VAL A 123 4.85 -6.92 0.45
N ILE A 124 3.69 -6.33 0.71
CA ILE A 124 2.41 -6.77 0.14
C ILE A 124 2.32 -6.49 -1.36
N ASP A 125 2.86 -5.36 -1.84
CA ASP A 125 2.88 -5.02 -3.28
C ASP A 125 3.62 -6.08 -4.12
N GLY A 126 4.65 -6.72 -3.55
CA GLY A 126 5.36 -7.81 -4.19
C GLY A 126 4.53 -9.08 -4.39
N ASN A 127 3.49 -9.28 -3.56
CA ASN A 127 2.62 -10.46 -3.61
C ASN A 127 1.53 -10.33 -4.68
N ASP A 128 1.02 -9.12 -4.93
CA ASP A 128 -0.11 -8.89 -5.84
C ASP A 128 0.22 -8.01 -7.07
N GLY A 129 1.47 -7.54 -7.16
CA GLY A 129 1.95 -6.73 -8.29
C GLY A 129 1.32 -5.34 -8.37
N THR A 130 0.81 -4.81 -7.26
CA THR A 130 0.31 -3.42 -7.15
C THR A 130 1.40 -2.49 -6.63
N ASP A 131 1.07 -1.22 -6.42
CA ASP A 131 1.91 -0.21 -5.78
C ASP A 131 1.19 0.50 -4.62
N ALA A 132 0.19 -0.15 -4.04
CA ALA A 132 -0.68 0.46 -3.04
C ALA A 132 0.02 0.66 -1.68
N SER A 133 0.87 -0.28 -1.24
CA SER A 133 1.71 -0.11 -0.06
C SER A 133 2.70 1.04 -0.26
N TYR A 134 3.34 1.09 -1.43
CA TYR A 134 4.26 2.17 -1.79
C TYR A 134 3.57 3.54 -1.78
N ARG A 135 2.38 3.65 -2.38
CA ARG A 135 1.60 4.90 -2.40
C ARG A 135 1.21 5.34 -0.98
N SER A 136 0.81 4.40 -0.14
CA SER A 136 0.47 4.68 1.26
C SER A 136 1.67 5.21 2.04
N ALA A 137 2.84 4.60 1.89
CA ALA A 137 4.09 5.06 2.49
C ALA A 137 4.46 6.47 2.00
N ASN A 138 4.41 6.73 0.68
CA ASN A 138 4.69 8.05 0.14
C ASN A 138 3.69 9.12 0.65
N ALA A 139 2.41 8.77 0.80
CA ALA A 139 1.40 9.67 1.35
C ALA A 139 1.66 10.00 2.83
N ALA A 140 2.05 9.00 3.65
CA ALA A 140 2.41 9.20 5.05
C ALA A 140 3.64 10.10 5.20
N MET A 141 4.66 9.91 4.35
CA MET A 141 5.83 10.79 4.32
C MET A 141 5.47 12.23 3.90
N CYS A 142 4.52 12.41 2.97
CA CYS A 142 4.04 13.75 2.59
C CYS A 142 3.25 14.42 3.74
N ALA A 143 2.56 13.65 4.57
CA ALA A 143 1.93 14.17 5.79
C ALA A 143 3.00 14.54 6.85
N ALA A 144 4.12 13.82 6.90
CA ALA A 144 5.25 14.12 7.78
C ALA A 144 5.85 15.51 7.53
N GLU A 145 5.89 16.00 6.27
CA GLU A 145 6.34 17.38 5.95
C GLU A 145 5.53 18.46 6.67
N GLN A 146 4.31 18.12 7.08
CA GLN A 146 3.39 19.02 7.76
C GLN A 146 3.26 18.69 9.27
N GLY A 147 4.10 17.78 9.79
CA GLY A 147 4.09 17.36 11.19
C GLY A 147 2.98 16.36 11.53
N HIS A 148 2.33 15.75 10.54
CA HIS A 148 1.17 14.87 10.71
C HIS A 148 1.45 13.41 10.32
N PHE A 149 2.72 12.96 10.43
CA PHE A 149 3.04 11.55 10.10
C PHE A 149 2.20 10.58 10.92
N TRP A 150 2.21 10.71 12.24
CA TRP A 150 1.57 9.77 13.15
C TRP A 150 0.04 9.81 13.08
N ASP A 151 -0.54 11.00 12.85
CA ASP A 151 -1.98 11.13 12.60
C ASP A 151 -2.38 10.41 11.31
N TYR A 152 -1.56 10.52 10.28
CA TYR A 152 -1.80 9.88 8.99
C TYR A 152 -1.54 8.36 9.05
N HIS A 153 -0.50 7.93 9.76
CA HIS A 153 -0.19 6.54 10.09
C HIS A 153 -1.38 5.84 10.76
N ASP A 154 -1.89 6.42 11.83
CA ASP A 154 -3.05 5.89 12.54
C ASP A 154 -4.31 5.85 11.64
N THR A 155 -4.49 6.88 10.80
CA THR A 155 -5.60 6.93 9.83
C THR A 155 -5.49 5.82 8.79
N LEU A 156 -4.30 5.53 8.27
CA LEU A 156 -4.08 4.43 7.32
C LEU A 156 -4.44 3.09 7.95
N PHE A 157 -3.92 2.79 9.12
CA PHE A 157 -4.20 1.53 9.81
C PHE A 157 -5.66 1.40 10.28
N ALA A 158 -6.32 2.49 10.63
CA ALA A 158 -7.76 2.47 10.94
C ALA A 158 -8.64 2.17 9.71
N ASN A 159 -8.15 2.47 8.52
CA ASN A 159 -8.83 2.22 7.25
C ASN A 159 -8.41 0.92 6.55
N GLN A 160 -7.48 0.19 7.15
CA GLN A 160 -7.00 -1.10 6.66
C GLN A 160 -7.87 -2.23 7.22
N VAL A 161 -8.97 -2.55 6.53
CA VAL A 161 -9.87 -3.66 6.90
C VAL A 161 -9.52 -4.96 6.17
N SER A 162 -8.61 -4.91 5.23
CA SER A 162 -8.01 -6.04 4.50
C SER A 162 -6.77 -5.59 3.74
N GLU A 163 -5.98 -6.52 3.21
CA GLU A 163 -4.78 -6.22 2.41
C GLU A 163 -5.10 -5.78 0.96
N SER A 164 -6.37 -5.51 0.64
CA SER A 164 -6.77 -5.11 -0.72
C SER A 164 -6.19 -3.76 -1.13
N ALA A 165 -5.51 -3.73 -2.28
CA ALA A 165 -5.01 -2.50 -2.89
C ALA A 165 -6.11 -1.45 -3.13
N SER A 166 -7.36 -1.87 -3.27
CA SER A 166 -8.52 -1.00 -3.48
C SER A 166 -8.85 -0.10 -2.30
N LEU A 167 -8.35 -0.42 -1.11
CA LEU A 167 -8.49 0.42 0.10
C LEU A 167 -7.51 1.60 0.12
N PHE A 168 -6.48 1.56 -0.72
CA PHE A 168 -5.37 2.53 -0.77
C PHE A 168 -5.21 3.14 -2.17
N THR A 169 -6.35 3.50 -2.80
CA THR A 169 -6.32 4.27 -4.06
C THR A 169 -5.88 5.71 -3.77
N ASP A 170 -5.32 6.38 -4.79
CA ASP A 170 -4.89 7.78 -4.66
C ASP A 170 -6.02 8.68 -4.12
N GLU A 171 -7.25 8.47 -4.60
CA GLU A 171 -8.43 9.20 -4.14
C GLU A 171 -8.67 9.03 -2.64
N ARG A 172 -8.60 7.80 -2.13
CA ARG A 172 -8.80 7.51 -0.70
C ARG A 172 -7.69 8.09 0.16
N LEU A 173 -6.44 7.98 -0.30
CA LEU A 173 -5.28 8.58 0.38
C LEU A 173 -5.41 10.11 0.47
N VAL A 174 -5.87 10.77 -0.60
CA VAL A 174 -6.16 12.21 -0.59
C VAL A 174 -7.30 12.56 0.37
N ILE A 175 -8.37 11.77 0.43
CA ILE A 175 -9.47 11.98 1.38
C ILE A 175 -8.97 11.85 2.84
N MET A 176 -8.09 10.89 3.14
CA MET A 176 -7.48 10.76 4.47
C MET A 176 -6.70 12.00 4.86
N ALA A 177 -5.91 12.57 3.94
CA ALA A 177 -5.19 13.81 4.16
C ALA A 177 -6.13 15.02 4.38
N GLN A 178 -7.22 15.11 3.62
CA GLN A 178 -8.25 16.14 3.80
C GLN A 178 -8.92 16.05 5.17
N ASN A 179 -9.22 14.83 5.64
CA ASN A 179 -9.84 14.62 6.95
C ASN A 179 -8.94 15.04 8.12
N LEU A 180 -7.63 15.06 7.90
CA LEU A 180 -6.64 15.58 8.86
C LEU A 180 -6.37 17.08 8.70
N ASN A 181 -7.09 17.77 7.81
CA ASN A 181 -6.95 19.21 7.53
C ASN A 181 -5.53 19.63 7.07
N LEU A 182 -4.83 18.75 6.33
CA LEU A 182 -3.52 19.09 5.77
C LEU A 182 -3.64 20.19 4.71
N ASP A 183 -2.55 20.95 4.47
CA ASP A 183 -2.44 21.75 3.25
C ASP A 183 -2.44 20.83 2.02
N MET A 184 -3.58 20.79 1.35
CA MET A 184 -3.79 19.90 0.21
C MET A 184 -2.99 20.31 -1.02
N THR A 185 -2.54 21.57 -1.13
CA THR A 185 -1.65 21.99 -2.22
C THR A 185 -0.28 21.38 -2.03
N ALA A 186 0.30 21.51 -0.85
CA ALA A 186 1.60 20.94 -0.50
C ALA A 186 1.54 19.40 -0.55
N PHE A 187 0.51 18.79 0.04
CA PHE A 187 0.33 17.35 0.04
C PHE A 187 0.25 16.77 -1.37
N ASN A 188 -0.60 17.33 -2.25
CA ASN A 188 -0.76 16.82 -3.61
C ASN A 188 0.52 17.00 -4.45
N GLN A 189 1.26 18.10 -4.29
CA GLN A 189 2.54 18.30 -4.97
C GLN A 189 3.56 17.22 -4.55
N CYS A 190 3.68 16.95 -3.26
CA CYS A 190 4.55 15.92 -2.73
C CYS A 190 4.14 14.51 -3.22
N PHE A 191 2.85 14.18 -3.05
CA PHE A 191 2.30 12.86 -3.33
C PHE A 191 2.41 12.48 -4.82
N GLN A 192 2.01 13.38 -5.72
CA GLN A 192 2.08 13.17 -7.17
C GLN A 192 3.52 13.09 -7.68
N ALA A 193 4.42 13.88 -7.10
CA ALA A 193 5.84 13.84 -7.43
C ALA A 193 6.54 12.56 -6.92
N LYS A 194 5.87 11.73 -6.11
CA LYS A 194 6.47 10.56 -5.43
C LYS A 194 7.78 10.96 -4.72
N ARG A 195 7.72 12.08 -3.99
CA ARG A 195 8.91 12.77 -3.46
C ARG A 195 9.79 11.85 -2.61
N TYR A 196 9.20 10.93 -1.88
CA TYR A 196 9.88 10.01 -0.96
C TYR A 196 10.25 8.65 -1.58
N ALA A 197 10.28 8.56 -2.92
CA ALA A 197 10.64 7.32 -3.60
C ALA A 197 12.00 6.76 -3.16
N SER A 198 13.00 7.63 -3.02
CA SER A 198 14.35 7.23 -2.61
C SER A 198 14.40 6.81 -1.14
N ASP A 199 13.68 7.51 -0.27
CA ASP A 199 13.68 7.22 1.17
C ASP A 199 13.02 5.87 1.47
N ILE A 200 11.85 5.61 0.85
CA ILE A 200 11.17 4.31 0.92
C ILE A 200 12.08 3.19 0.39
N GLN A 201 12.78 3.42 -0.73
CA GLN A 201 13.69 2.42 -1.28
C GLN A 201 14.91 2.18 -0.37
N ASN A 202 15.38 3.21 0.33
CA ASN A 202 16.46 3.09 1.32
C ASN A 202 16.00 2.24 2.52
N ASP A 203 14.80 2.49 3.05
CA ASP A 203 14.21 1.68 4.13
C ASP A 203 14.07 0.20 3.72
N ILE A 204 13.54 -0.07 2.51
CA ILE A 204 13.44 -1.43 1.97
C ILE A 204 14.82 -2.08 1.88
N SER A 205 15.81 -1.35 1.38
CA SER A 205 17.18 -1.85 1.23
C SER A 205 17.82 -2.15 2.59
N GLN A 206 17.57 -1.31 3.58
CA GLN A 206 18.01 -1.51 4.95
C GLN A 206 17.35 -2.77 5.56
N ALA A 207 16.01 -2.92 5.43
CA ALA A 207 15.30 -4.10 5.90
C ALA A 207 15.87 -5.39 5.30
N ILE A 208 16.14 -5.40 4.00
CA ILE A 208 16.76 -6.54 3.30
C ILE A 208 18.16 -6.82 3.84
N SER A 209 18.98 -5.79 4.06
CA SER A 209 20.34 -5.93 4.62
C SER A 209 20.35 -6.52 6.05
N LEU A 210 19.30 -6.25 6.81
CA LEU A 210 19.04 -6.82 8.13
C LEU A 210 18.40 -8.22 8.09
N ASN A 211 18.21 -8.79 6.88
CA ASN A 211 17.55 -10.06 6.63
C ASN A 211 16.09 -10.10 7.15
N LEU A 212 15.39 -8.98 7.15
CA LEU A 212 13.98 -8.94 7.48
C LEU A 212 13.17 -9.50 6.30
N THR A 213 12.17 -10.32 6.58
CA THR A 213 11.38 -11.04 5.57
C THR A 213 9.87 -10.95 5.78
N PHE A 214 9.44 -10.23 6.80
CA PHE A 214 8.02 -10.06 7.15
C PHE A 214 7.78 -8.70 7.82
N THR A 215 6.52 -8.29 7.87
CA THR A 215 6.06 -7.10 8.60
C THR A 215 4.95 -7.47 9.61
N PRO A 216 4.90 -6.77 10.77
CA PRO A 216 5.91 -5.84 11.23
C PRO A 216 7.17 -6.59 11.69
N SER A 217 8.34 -6.06 11.34
CA SER A 217 9.62 -6.49 11.93
C SER A 217 10.06 -5.44 12.94
N ILE A 218 10.23 -5.84 14.19
CA ILE A 218 10.55 -4.95 15.31
C ILE A 218 11.92 -5.29 15.86
N LEU A 219 12.80 -4.30 15.90
CA LEU A 219 14.13 -4.44 16.46
C LEU A 219 14.25 -3.58 17.72
N VAL A 220 14.78 -4.16 18.78
CA VAL A 220 15.16 -3.45 20.01
C VAL A 220 16.69 -3.52 20.13
N ASP A 221 17.36 -2.37 20.10
CA ASP A 221 18.83 -2.26 20.02
C ASP A 221 19.42 -3.20 18.94
N GLY A 222 18.77 -3.26 17.76
CA GLY A 222 19.19 -4.10 16.63
C GLY A 222 18.82 -5.59 16.75
N THR A 223 18.20 -6.03 17.85
CA THR A 223 17.77 -7.42 18.03
C THR A 223 16.34 -7.61 17.56
N LEU A 224 16.12 -8.49 16.57
CA LEU A 224 14.79 -8.78 16.01
C LEU A 224 13.90 -9.52 17.02
N ILE A 225 12.74 -8.95 17.31
CA ILE A 225 11.74 -9.53 18.21
C ILE A 225 10.77 -10.39 17.39
N ARG A 226 10.52 -11.60 17.84
CA ARG A 226 9.72 -12.57 17.08
C ARG A 226 8.27 -12.71 17.56
N SER A 227 7.93 -12.16 18.72
CA SER A 227 6.57 -12.18 19.28
C SER A 227 6.30 -10.86 20.00
N PHE A 228 5.14 -10.27 19.74
CA PHE A 228 4.72 -9.02 20.37
C PHE A 228 4.59 -9.13 21.89
N ASP A 229 4.23 -10.31 22.40
CA ASP A 229 4.14 -10.56 23.84
C ASP A 229 5.49 -10.46 24.57
N GLN A 230 6.61 -10.53 23.84
CA GLN A 230 7.96 -10.41 24.40
C GLN A 230 8.47 -8.96 24.40
N LEU A 231 7.79 -8.02 23.75
CA LEU A 231 8.28 -6.64 23.58
C LEU A 231 8.65 -5.99 24.91
N SER A 232 7.73 -5.95 25.86
CA SER A 232 8.01 -5.35 27.18
C SER A 232 9.17 -6.04 27.89
N THR A 233 9.23 -7.37 27.88
CA THR A 233 10.31 -8.13 28.51
C THR A 233 11.67 -7.80 27.91
N VAL A 234 11.75 -7.70 26.57
CA VAL A 234 13.00 -7.39 25.87
C VAL A 234 13.43 -5.94 26.11
N ILE A 235 12.48 -4.99 26.08
CA ILE A 235 12.77 -3.59 26.38
C ILE A 235 13.27 -3.44 27.81
N ASP A 236 12.61 -4.08 28.78
CA ASP A 236 13.02 -4.03 30.20
C ASP A 236 14.41 -4.64 30.40
N ALA A 237 14.72 -5.75 29.72
CA ALA A 237 16.04 -6.35 29.76
C ALA A 237 17.12 -5.44 29.14
N ALA A 238 16.83 -4.78 28.04
CA ALA A 238 17.70 -3.80 27.37
C ALA A 238 17.99 -2.60 28.32
N LEU A 239 16.95 -2.10 28.98
CA LEU A 239 17.10 -1.02 29.99
C LEU A 239 17.93 -1.41 31.19
N ALA A 240 17.81 -2.65 31.66
CA ALA A 240 18.58 -3.14 32.80
C ALA A 240 20.08 -3.31 32.48
N GLY A 241 20.46 -3.40 31.21
CA GLY A 241 21.82 -3.52 30.73
C GLY A 241 22.54 -2.20 30.45
N LYS A 242 21.86 -1.05 30.62
CA LYS A 242 22.40 0.32 30.41
C LYS A 242 22.78 0.94 31.74
#